data_57a2b9ffad328f018cd6b29e33994cbb
#
_entry.id   57a2b9ffad328f018cd6b29e33994cbb
#
_cell.length_a   1.000
_cell.length_b   1.000
_cell.length_c   1.000
_cell.angle_alpha   90.00
_cell.angle_beta   90.00
_cell.angle_gamma   90.00
#
_symmetry.space_group_name_H-M   'P 1'
#
loop_
_entity.id
_entity.type
_entity.pdbx_description
1 polymer ?
#
loop_
_entity_poly.entity_id
_entity_poly.type
_entity_poly.pdbx_seq_one_letter_code
_entity_poly.pdbx_strand_id
1 'polypeptide(L)'
;AKKTFDSGVWSNASVDDRKSVLLAIKDLIVENKEEIAEQEVMNTGAPIAQAYGRQIPRSAMNFEFFAEFISQASSPVFDQNPDYITYVRREPIGVAGLIAPWNAPMALATMKIAGAIAFGNSCILKPSELTPLGFVPFMNLLKKAGLPDGVINMVNGRGSVTGTAITQNENIDVIAFTGGTETGRVIGAESGKTLKKIVTELGGKSANIIFSDADFERALDAAMVAIFSNNGQQCLAGSRILVEKPIAKEFKKRMVERARNLIIGDPFDSKTEIGPLISKEQIEKVMSFAQTAEESDDTNILCGGKRCESFQKGYYFEPTIVETKSNQNTVCQEEIFGPFATILEFDGIDEAIELANDSEFGLVSYIWSTDIRKIMRA
;
A
#
# COMPACT_ATOMS: atom_id res chain seq x y z
N ALA A 1 -17.93 18.99 4.97
CA ALA A 1 -17.48 18.08 6.02
C ALA A 1 -17.70 18.69 7.41
N LYS A 2 -17.07 19.82 7.78
CA LYS A 2 -17.19 20.40 9.13
C LYS A 2 -18.65 20.72 9.51
N LYS A 3 -19.38 21.43 8.65
CA LYS A 3 -20.80 21.71 8.86
C LYS A 3 -21.65 20.44 9.05
N THR A 4 -21.38 19.39 8.27
CA THR A 4 -22.08 18.10 8.37
C THR A 4 -21.72 17.38 9.67
N PHE A 5 -20.46 17.40 10.07
CA PHE A 5 -20.02 16.84 11.35
C PHE A 5 -20.73 17.53 12.53
N ASP A 6 -20.71 18.85 12.55
CA ASP A 6 -21.29 19.66 13.63
C ASP A 6 -22.83 19.52 13.72
N SER A 7 -23.51 19.20 12.63
CA SER A 7 -24.96 18.95 12.63
C SER A 7 -25.36 17.68 13.36
N GLY A 8 -24.45 16.77 13.63
CA GLY A 8 -24.71 15.50 14.28
C GLY A 8 -25.35 14.43 13.40
N VAL A 9 -25.63 14.73 12.13
CA VAL A 9 -26.36 13.79 11.23
C VAL A 9 -25.65 12.43 11.07
N TRP A 10 -24.33 12.40 11.19
CA TRP A 10 -23.53 11.20 11.13
C TRP A 10 -22.76 10.92 12.43
N SER A 11 -22.20 11.96 13.06
CA SER A 11 -21.42 11.81 14.29
C SER A 11 -22.27 11.29 15.46
N ASN A 12 -23.59 11.56 15.46
CA ASN A 12 -24.54 11.03 16.44
C ASN A 12 -25.36 9.85 15.93
N ALA A 13 -25.12 9.37 14.69
CA ALA A 13 -25.82 8.20 14.17
C ALA A 13 -25.50 6.96 15.03
N SER A 14 -26.48 6.07 15.17
CA SER A 14 -26.30 4.83 15.93
C SER A 14 -25.22 3.93 15.30
N VAL A 15 -24.68 2.99 16.06
CA VAL A 15 -23.76 1.96 15.52
C VAL A 15 -24.45 1.15 14.43
N ASP A 16 -25.73 0.80 14.62
CA ASP A 16 -26.49 0.00 13.67
C ASP A 16 -26.73 0.75 12.35
N ASP A 17 -27.04 2.05 12.40
CA ASP A 17 -27.18 2.86 11.19
C ASP A 17 -25.87 2.94 10.41
N ARG A 18 -24.76 3.21 11.10
CA ARG A 18 -23.44 3.26 10.47
C ARG A 18 -23.04 1.90 9.88
N LYS A 19 -23.27 0.81 10.61
CA LYS A 19 -23.02 -0.55 10.15
C LYS A 19 -23.81 -0.87 8.88
N SER A 20 -25.10 -0.53 8.86
CA SER A 20 -25.98 -0.77 7.72
C SER A 20 -25.47 -0.05 6.46
N VAL A 21 -25.04 1.20 6.56
CA VAL A 21 -24.47 1.97 5.45
C VAL A 21 -23.14 1.38 5.00
N LEU A 22 -22.24 0.99 5.92
CA LEU A 22 -20.96 0.36 5.57
C LEU A 22 -21.17 -0.95 4.78
N LEU A 23 -22.10 -1.80 5.20
CA LEU A 23 -22.42 -3.04 4.50
C LEU A 23 -23.05 -2.76 3.13
N ALA A 24 -23.94 -1.77 3.02
CA ALA A 24 -24.49 -1.36 1.73
C ALA A 24 -23.40 -0.84 0.76
N ILE A 25 -22.41 -0.09 1.25
CA ILE A 25 -21.25 0.32 0.43
C ILE A 25 -20.47 -0.91 -0.05
N LYS A 26 -20.19 -1.87 0.84
CA LYS A 26 -19.52 -3.13 0.51
C LYS A 26 -20.27 -3.88 -0.60
N ASP A 27 -21.57 -4.03 -0.48
CA ASP A 27 -22.39 -4.73 -1.48
C ASP A 27 -22.36 -4.02 -2.83
N LEU A 28 -22.50 -2.69 -2.85
CA LEU A 28 -22.42 -1.89 -4.08
C LEU A 28 -21.04 -1.95 -4.76
N ILE A 29 -19.93 -2.04 -3.99
CA ILE A 29 -18.60 -2.27 -4.58
C ILE A 29 -18.53 -3.64 -5.24
N VAL A 30 -19.08 -4.68 -4.61
CA VAL A 30 -19.11 -6.05 -5.17
C VAL A 30 -19.96 -6.11 -6.43
N GLU A 31 -21.14 -5.49 -6.43
CA GLU A 31 -22.05 -5.42 -7.57
C GLU A 31 -21.45 -4.68 -8.77
N ASN A 32 -20.63 -3.65 -8.54
CA ASN A 32 -20.01 -2.84 -9.60
C ASN A 32 -18.51 -3.17 -9.81
N LYS A 33 -18.09 -4.36 -9.38
CA LYS A 33 -16.67 -4.77 -9.33
C LYS A 33 -15.97 -4.68 -10.67
N GLU A 34 -16.62 -5.07 -11.76
CA GLU A 34 -16.05 -5.07 -13.11
C GLU A 34 -15.74 -3.64 -13.56
N GLU A 35 -16.73 -2.74 -13.49
CA GLU A 35 -16.58 -1.34 -13.88
C GLU A 35 -15.47 -0.64 -13.05
N ILE A 36 -15.46 -0.88 -11.74
CA ILE A 36 -14.44 -0.29 -10.86
C ILE A 36 -13.04 -0.85 -11.20
N ALA A 37 -12.92 -2.15 -11.49
CA ALA A 37 -11.65 -2.75 -11.85
C ALA A 37 -11.12 -2.20 -13.19
N GLU A 38 -11.97 -2.04 -14.20
CA GLU A 38 -11.58 -1.43 -15.47
C GLU A 38 -11.07 -0.01 -15.30
N GLN A 39 -11.73 0.80 -14.47
CA GLN A 39 -11.30 2.16 -14.17
C GLN A 39 -9.97 2.18 -13.40
N GLU A 40 -9.77 1.25 -12.48
CA GLU A 40 -8.50 1.10 -11.76
C GLU A 40 -7.36 0.77 -12.73
N VAL A 41 -7.58 -0.15 -13.67
CA VAL A 41 -6.61 -0.51 -14.73
C VAL A 41 -6.31 0.69 -15.63
N MET A 42 -7.32 1.42 -16.09
CA MET A 42 -7.14 2.64 -16.90
C MET A 42 -6.29 3.69 -16.20
N ASN A 43 -6.45 3.84 -14.89
CA ASN A 43 -5.71 4.81 -14.10
C ASN A 43 -4.25 4.37 -13.83
N THR A 44 -4.05 3.07 -13.50
CA THR A 44 -2.82 2.60 -12.88
C THR A 44 -1.91 1.81 -13.82
N GLY A 45 -2.47 1.22 -14.87
CA GLY A 45 -1.78 0.24 -15.71
C GLY A 45 -1.54 -1.11 -15.02
N ALA A 46 -2.14 -1.35 -13.86
CA ALA A 46 -2.06 -2.65 -13.19
C ALA A 46 -2.84 -3.72 -14.00
N PRO A 47 -2.36 -4.98 -14.07
CA PRO A 47 -3.07 -6.05 -14.77
C PRO A 47 -4.50 -6.25 -14.25
N ILE A 48 -5.46 -6.39 -15.16
CA ILE A 48 -6.89 -6.54 -14.84
C ILE A 48 -7.15 -7.72 -13.89
N ALA A 49 -6.42 -8.81 -14.03
CA ALA A 49 -6.52 -9.95 -13.14
C ALA A 49 -6.22 -9.59 -11.68
N GLN A 50 -5.27 -8.67 -11.44
CA GLN A 50 -4.93 -8.20 -10.10
C GLN A 50 -5.94 -7.18 -9.57
N ALA A 51 -6.38 -6.23 -10.40
CA ALA A 51 -7.42 -5.28 -10.03
C ALA A 51 -8.71 -6.02 -9.64
N TYR A 52 -9.19 -6.87 -10.52
CA TYR A 52 -10.40 -7.64 -10.32
C TYR A 52 -10.29 -8.68 -9.19
N GLY A 53 -9.18 -9.44 -9.14
CA GLY A 53 -9.01 -10.54 -8.20
C GLY A 53 -8.61 -10.14 -6.79
N ARG A 54 -7.99 -8.95 -6.61
CA ARG A 54 -7.38 -8.57 -5.34
C ARG A 54 -7.73 -7.15 -4.87
N GLN A 55 -7.56 -6.12 -5.73
CA GLN A 55 -7.65 -4.72 -5.25
C GLN A 55 -9.10 -4.31 -4.97
N ILE A 56 -10.03 -4.63 -5.87
CA ILE A 56 -11.43 -4.27 -5.66
C ILE A 56 -12.09 -5.11 -4.57
N PRO A 57 -11.90 -6.45 -4.49
CA PRO A 57 -12.34 -7.20 -3.31
C PRO A 57 -11.81 -6.66 -1.99
N ARG A 58 -10.55 -6.24 -1.93
CA ARG A 58 -9.98 -5.60 -0.73
C ARG A 58 -10.71 -4.31 -0.38
N SER A 59 -11.13 -3.54 -1.37
CA SER A 59 -11.91 -2.31 -1.15
C SER A 59 -13.25 -2.59 -0.46
N ALA A 60 -13.95 -3.64 -0.87
CA ALA A 60 -15.18 -4.10 -0.23
C ALA A 60 -14.94 -4.62 1.19
N MET A 61 -13.90 -5.47 1.37
CA MET A 61 -13.52 -6.01 2.68
C MET A 61 -13.18 -4.92 3.71
N ASN A 62 -12.66 -3.78 3.31
CA ASN A 62 -12.39 -2.68 4.23
C ASN A 62 -13.68 -2.19 4.90
N PHE A 63 -14.77 -2.06 4.17
CA PHE A 63 -16.07 -1.66 4.74
C PHE A 63 -16.67 -2.76 5.62
N GLU A 64 -16.60 -4.01 5.18
CA GLU A 64 -17.08 -5.17 5.94
C GLU A 64 -16.34 -5.27 7.29
N PHE A 65 -15.02 -5.20 7.28
CA PHE A 65 -14.20 -5.25 8.49
C PHE A 65 -14.62 -4.19 9.52
N PHE A 66 -14.77 -2.94 9.10
CA PHE A 66 -15.15 -1.88 10.03
C PHE A 66 -16.61 -1.96 10.44
N ALA A 67 -17.51 -2.46 9.59
CA ALA A 67 -18.91 -2.71 9.96
C ALA A 67 -19.03 -3.77 11.06
N GLU A 68 -18.22 -4.80 11.02
CA GLU A 68 -18.16 -5.82 12.06
C GLU A 68 -17.47 -5.31 13.31
N PHE A 69 -16.35 -4.61 13.15
CA PHE A 69 -15.54 -4.13 14.27
C PHE A 69 -16.28 -3.11 15.16
N ILE A 70 -17.03 -2.16 14.58
CA ILE A 70 -17.71 -1.12 15.37
C ILE A 70 -18.75 -1.68 16.34
N SER A 71 -19.36 -2.83 16.02
CA SER A 71 -20.31 -3.51 16.92
C SER A 71 -19.64 -4.12 18.17
N GLN A 72 -18.32 -4.31 18.13
CA GLN A 72 -17.55 -4.93 19.21
C GLN A 72 -16.58 -3.92 19.85
N ALA A 73 -16.57 -2.68 19.41
CA ALA A 73 -15.70 -1.64 19.94
C ALA A 73 -16.05 -1.35 21.40
N SER A 74 -15.16 -1.73 22.31
CA SER A 74 -15.33 -1.56 23.75
C SER A 74 -14.55 -0.37 24.29
N SER A 75 -14.95 0.11 25.45
CA SER A 75 -14.25 1.13 26.22
C SER A 75 -13.92 0.58 27.62
N PRO A 76 -12.70 0.79 28.12
CA PRO A 76 -12.33 0.31 29.45
C PRO A 76 -13.06 1.08 30.55
N VAL A 77 -13.39 0.35 31.61
CA VAL A 77 -13.91 0.85 32.87
C VAL A 77 -12.93 0.48 33.97
N PHE A 78 -12.61 1.42 34.83
CA PHE A 78 -11.70 1.24 35.97
C PHE A 78 -12.43 1.53 37.28
N ASP A 79 -12.40 0.59 38.19
CA ASP A 79 -13.05 0.66 39.48
C ASP A 79 -12.01 0.55 40.63
N GLN A 80 -10.96 1.31 40.54
CA GLN A 80 -9.82 1.29 41.47
C GLN A 80 -10.08 2.06 42.78
N ASN A 81 -11.17 2.81 42.86
CA ASN A 81 -11.51 3.59 44.01
C ASN A 81 -13.00 3.38 44.36
N PRO A 82 -13.36 3.05 45.65
CA PRO A 82 -14.74 2.78 46.03
C PRO A 82 -15.67 4.00 45.91
N ASP A 83 -15.12 5.21 45.84
CA ASP A 83 -15.91 6.45 45.82
C ASP A 83 -16.26 6.92 44.41
N TYR A 84 -15.62 6.38 43.36
CA TYR A 84 -15.88 6.75 41.97
C TYR A 84 -15.48 5.67 40.96
N ILE A 85 -16.15 5.67 39.79
CA ILE A 85 -15.85 4.82 38.65
C ILE A 85 -15.24 5.70 37.56
N THR A 86 -14.10 5.27 36.99
CA THR A 86 -13.49 5.89 35.83
C THR A 86 -13.79 5.08 34.58
N TYR A 87 -14.31 5.71 33.54
CA TYR A 87 -14.52 5.06 32.25
C TYR A 87 -13.96 5.92 31.11
N VAL A 88 -13.53 5.24 30.04
CA VAL A 88 -13.10 5.91 28.80
C VAL A 88 -14.29 6.01 27.85
N ARG A 89 -14.61 7.22 27.41
CA ARG A 89 -15.58 7.44 26.33
C ARG A 89 -14.85 7.76 25.05
N ARG A 90 -15.18 7.02 23.99
CA ARG A 90 -14.64 7.27 22.64
C ARG A 90 -15.65 8.08 21.86
N GLU A 91 -15.19 9.17 21.26
CA GLU A 91 -16.02 10.08 20.47
C GLU A 91 -15.38 10.32 19.10
N PRO A 92 -16.18 10.62 18.06
CA PRO A 92 -15.64 11.06 16.76
C PRO A 92 -14.73 12.27 16.94
N ILE A 93 -13.57 12.27 16.25
CA ILE A 93 -12.58 13.35 16.41
C ILE A 93 -12.97 14.61 15.65
N GLY A 94 -13.74 14.48 14.56
CA GLY A 94 -14.12 15.61 13.73
C GLY A 94 -14.04 15.34 12.23
N VAL A 95 -13.27 16.13 11.51
CA VAL A 95 -13.04 16.00 10.07
C VAL A 95 -11.69 15.36 9.80
N ALA A 96 -11.69 14.26 9.04
CA ALA A 96 -10.49 13.58 8.62
C ALA A 96 -10.07 14.00 7.19
N GLY A 97 -8.84 14.47 7.03
CA GLY A 97 -8.18 14.64 5.74
C GLY A 97 -7.56 13.32 5.28
N LEU A 98 -8.13 12.70 4.26
CA LEU A 98 -7.72 11.40 3.75
C LEU A 98 -6.96 11.58 2.44
N ILE A 99 -5.65 11.35 2.45
CA ILE A 99 -4.78 11.51 1.28
C ILE A 99 -4.34 10.12 0.84
N ALA A 100 -4.78 9.70 -0.36
CA ALA A 100 -4.55 8.37 -0.90
C ALA A 100 -3.52 8.40 -2.04
N PRO A 101 -2.70 7.34 -2.19
CA PRO A 101 -1.68 7.21 -3.22
C PRO A 101 -2.28 6.70 -4.53
N TRP A 102 -1.42 6.56 -5.53
CA TRP A 102 -1.79 6.15 -6.89
C TRP A 102 -1.63 4.64 -7.18
N ASN A 103 -0.92 3.88 -6.35
CA ASN A 103 -0.54 2.51 -6.69
C ASN A 103 -1.63 1.44 -6.46
N ALA A 104 -2.54 1.68 -5.53
CA ALA A 104 -3.75 0.90 -5.31
C ALA A 104 -4.87 1.85 -4.83
N PRO A 105 -5.31 2.76 -5.71
CA PRO A 105 -6.11 3.93 -5.33
C PRO A 105 -7.34 3.56 -4.52
N MET A 106 -8.18 2.69 -5.06
CA MET A 106 -9.45 2.33 -4.43
C MET A 106 -9.24 1.56 -3.11
N ALA A 107 -8.34 0.57 -3.08
CA ALA A 107 -8.11 -0.24 -1.89
C ALA A 107 -7.56 0.59 -0.72
N LEU A 108 -6.62 1.51 -0.99
CA LEU A 108 -5.99 2.33 0.06
C LEU A 108 -6.86 3.52 0.49
N ALA A 109 -7.66 4.09 -0.40
CA ALA A 109 -8.62 5.11 -0.02
C ALA A 109 -9.76 4.53 0.82
N THR A 110 -10.34 3.40 0.41
CA THR A 110 -11.46 2.76 1.12
C THR A 110 -11.08 2.30 2.52
N MET A 111 -9.83 1.88 2.75
CA MET A 111 -9.33 1.58 4.09
C MET A 111 -9.42 2.80 5.04
N LYS A 112 -9.05 3.98 4.54
CA LYS A 112 -9.13 5.23 5.31
C LYS A 112 -10.57 5.70 5.49
N ILE A 113 -11.35 5.67 4.41
CA ILE A 113 -12.77 6.07 4.40
C ILE A 113 -13.56 5.23 5.38
N ALA A 114 -13.48 3.90 5.24
CA ALA A 114 -14.24 2.97 6.08
C ALA A 114 -13.95 3.18 7.57
N GLY A 115 -12.65 3.28 7.95
CA GLY A 115 -12.27 3.56 9.33
C GLY A 115 -12.79 4.90 9.84
N ALA A 116 -12.71 5.96 9.05
CA ALA A 116 -13.14 7.27 9.47
C ALA A 116 -14.68 7.34 9.68
N ILE A 117 -15.47 6.89 8.70
CA ILE A 117 -16.93 6.98 8.77
C ILE A 117 -17.55 5.96 9.74
N ALA A 118 -16.94 4.79 9.93
CA ALA A 118 -17.37 3.81 10.92
C ALA A 118 -17.44 4.41 12.33
N PHE A 119 -16.50 5.28 12.66
CA PHE A 119 -16.45 5.97 13.95
C PHE A 119 -17.08 7.37 13.95
N GLY A 120 -17.95 7.67 12.98
CA GLY A 120 -18.76 8.88 12.98
C GLY A 120 -18.06 10.17 12.53
N ASN A 121 -16.86 10.07 11.97
CA ASN A 121 -16.16 11.24 11.43
C ASN A 121 -16.69 11.65 10.05
N SER A 122 -16.52 12.93 9.69
CA SER A 122 -16.64 13.39 8.31
C SER A 122 -15.27 13.46 7.64
N CYS A 123 -15.23 13.41 6.30
CA CYS A 123 -13.98 13.26 5.56
C CYS A 123 -13.84 14.23 4.40
N ILE A 124 -12.60 14.63 4.13
CA ILE A 124 -12.15 15.20 2.87
C ILE A 124 -11.22 14.18 2.23
N LEU A 125 -11.63 13.55 1.12
CA LEU A 125 -10.82 12.62 0.35
C LEU A 125 -10.04 13.37 -0.74
N LYS A 126 -8.73 13.21 -0.75
CA LYS A 126 -7.86 13.59 -1.86
C LYS A 126 -7.21 12.35 -2.45
N PRO A 127 -7.70 11.81 -3.57
CA PRO A 127 -6.97 10.80 -4.32
C PRO A 127 -5.71 11.41 -4.95
N SER A 128 -4.81 10.56 -5.44
CA SER A 128 -3.72 11.04 -6.29
C SER A 128 -4.27 11.69 -7.55
N GLU A 129 -3.65 12.77 -8.01
CA GLU A 129 -3.95 13.42 -9.29
C GLU A 129 -3.71 12.50 -10.50
N LEU A 130 -2.92 11.45 -10.34
CA LEU A 130 -2.65 10.47 -11.38
C LEU A 130 -3.79 9.45 -11.55
N THR A 131 -4.59 9.23 -10.50
CA THR A 131 -5.57 8.14 -10.47
C THR A 131 -6.94 8.54 -9.90
N PRO A 132 -7.57 9.62 -10.40
CA PRO A 132 -8.80 10.13 -9.82
C PRO A 132 -10.08 9.50 -10.40
N LEU A 133 -10.03 8.81 -11.57
CA LEU A 133 -11.21 8.47 -12.36
C LEU A 133 -12.17 7.52 -11.63
N GLY A 134 -11.67 6.49 -10.97
CA GLY A 134 -12.49 5.51 -10.25
C GLY A 134 -13.28 6.10 -9.06
N PHE A 135 -12.84 7.26 -8.56
CA PHE A 135 -13.50 7.88 -7.41
C PHE A 135 -14.78 8.63 -7.75
N VAL A 136 -14.96 9.10 -8.99
CA VAL A 136 -16.19 9.81 -9.40
C VAL A 136 -17.40 8.89 -9.29
N PRO A 137 -17.45 7.71 -9.95
CA PRO A 137 -18.54 6.77 -9.78
C PRO A 137 -18.62 6.22 -8.34
N PHE A 138 -17.49 6.01 -7.67
CA PHE A 138 -17.48 5.58 -6.27
C PHE A 138 -18.23 6.55 -5.34
N MET A 139 -18.08 7.85 -5.50
CA MET A 139 -18.85 8.84 -4.72
C MET A 139 -20.36 8.69 -4.92
N ASN A 140 -20.81 8.29 -6.14
CA ASN A 140 -22.21 7.98 -6.40
C ASN A 140 -22.68 6.71 -5.67
N LEU A 141 -21.81 5.69 -5.56
CA LEU A 141 -22.13 4.49 -4.79
C LEU A 141 -22.30 4.81 -3.30
N LEU A 142 -21.46 5.67 -2.73
CA LEU A 142 -21.63 6.12 -1.32
C LEU A 142 -23.00 6.76 -1.09
N LYS A 143 -23.46 7.60 -2.00
CA LYS A 143 -24.76 8.21 -1.93
C LYS A 143 -25.90 7.18 -2.06
N LYS A 144 -25.79 6.23 -3.01
CA LYS A 144 -26.74 5.12 -3.16
C LYS A 144 -26.82 4.24 -1.91
N ALA A 145 -25.73 4.05 -1.19
CA ALA A 145 -25.69 3.32 0.07
C ALA A 145 -26.38 4.03 1.24
N GLY A 146 -26.83 5.26 1.05
CA GLY A 146 -27.48 6.04 2.10
C GLY A 146 -26.54 6.87 2.98
N LEU A 147 -25.28 7.03 2.60
CA LEU A 147 -24.38 7.92 3.34
C LEU A 147 -24.85 9.38 3.19
N PRO A 148 -25.07 10.13 4.29
CA PRO A 148 -25.55 11.51 4.21
C PRO A 148 -24.62 12.43 3.44
N ASP A 149 -25.18 13.37 2.68
CA ASP A 149 -24.41 14.36 1.91
C ASP A 149 -23.46 15.15 2.82
N GLY A 150 -22.22 15.32 2.40
CA GLY A 150 -21.20 16.07 3.12
C GLY A 150 -20.42 15.26 4.17
N VAL A 151 -20.79 14.00 4.45
CA VAL A 151 -19.97 13.11 5.29
C VAL A 151 -18.65 12.83 4.61
N ILE A 152 -18.66 12.55 3.29
CA ILE A 152 -17.44 12.48 2.48
C ILE A 152 -17.52 13.50 1.36
N ASN A 153 -16.43 14.24 1.18
CA ASN A 153 -16.27 15.21 0.11
C ASN A 153 -14.92 14.92 -0.60
N MET A 154 -14.94 14.85 -1.92
CA MET A 154 -13.73 14.61 -2.69
C MET A 154 -13.19 15.92 -3.27
N VAL A 155 -11.87 16.10 -3.20
CA VAL A 155 -11.15 17.21 -3.82
C VAL A 155 -9.98 16.67 -4.62
N ASN A 156 -9.86 17.08 -5.88
CA ASN A 156 -8.75 16.75 -6.74
C ASN A 156 -7.74 17.89 -6.82
N GLY A 157 -6.52 17.55 -7.19
CA GLY A 157 -5.46 18.52 -7.45
C GLY A 157 -4.09 17.99 -7.06
N ARG A 158 -3.07 18.74 -7.42
CA ARG A 158 -1.68 18.39 -7.13
C ARG A 158 -1.43 18.32 -5.62
N GLY A 159 -0.61 17.35 -5.20
CA GLY A 159 -0.25 17.17 -3.79
C GLY A 159 0.30 18.43 -3.14
N SER A 160 1.17 19.16 -3.84
CA SER A 160 1.78 20.42 -3.39
C SER A 160 0.79 21.59 -3.20
N VAL A 161 -0.40 21.52 -3.78
CA VAL A 161 -1.45 22.55 -3.65
C VAL A 161 -2.57 22.05 -2.76
N THR A 162 -3.31 21.06 -3.24
CA THR A 162 -4.50 20.54 -2.53
C THR A 162 -4.14 19.77 -1.27
N GLY A 163 -3.05 18.97 -1.31
CA GLY A 163 -2.52 18.27 -0.13
C GLY A 163 -2.09 19.26 0.96
N THR A 164 -1.33 20.29 0.60
CA THR A 164 -0.92 21.36 1.51
C THR A 164 -2.13 22.09 2.10
N ALA A 165 -3.13 22.42 1.28
CA ALA A 165 -4.35 23.06 1.77
C ALA A 165 -5.10 22.18 2.80
N ILE A 166 -5.13 20.86 2.62
CA ILE A 166 -5.71 19.92 3.59
C ILE A 166 -4.90 19.91 4.88
N THR A 167 -3.57 19.83 4.81
CA THR A 167 -2.73 19.74 6.01
C THR A 167 -2.76 21.01 6.85
N GLN A 168 -2.92 22.16 6.22
CA GLN A 168 -2.93 23.46 6.89
C GLN A 168 -4.32 23.92 7.35
N ASN A 169 -5.42 23.29 6.87
CA ASN A 169 -6.76 23.75 7.17
C ASN A 169 -7.15 23.49 8.62
N GLU A 170 -7.56 24.53 9.34
CA GLU A 170 -7.94 24.47 10.77
C GLU A 170 -9.19 23.63 11.05
N ASN A 171 -10.06 23.42 10.07
CA ASN A 171 -11.27 22.59 10.21
C ASN A 171 -11.01 21.09 9.97
N ILE A 172 -9.76 20.69 9.81
CA ILE A 172 -9.35 19.28 9.72
C ILE A 172 -8.63 18.91 11.00
N ASP A 173 -9.12 17.87 11.67
CA ASP A 173 -8.70 17.45 13.00
C ASP A 173 -7.67 16.33 12.98
N VAL A 174 -7.70 15.49 11.93
CA VAL A 174 -6.79 14.37 11.75
C VAL A 174 -6.44 14.19 10.28
N ILE A 175 -5.20 13.78 9.99
CA ILE A 175 -4.74 13.45 8.64
C ILE A 175 -4.37 11.97 8.57
N ALA A 176 -4.94 11.26 7.60
CA ALA A 176 -4.52 9.91 7.24
C ALA A 176 -3.86 9.97 5.84
N PHE A 177 -2.56 9.81 5.81
CA PHE A 177 -1.73 9.86 4.61
C PHE A 177 -1.16 8.49 4.26
N THR A 178 -1.19 8.13 2.97
CA THR A 178 -0.36 7.06 2.41
C THR A 178 0.36 7.59 1.19
N GLY A 179 1.68 7.39 1.14
CA GLY A 179 2.52 7.86 0.05
C GLY A 179 4.02 7.80 0.36
N GLY A 180 4.82 8.54 -0.38
CA GLY A 180 6.27 8.55 -0.20
C GLY A 180 6.72 9.12 1.15
N THR A 181 7.82 8.59 1.69
CA THR A 181 8.38 8.91 3.00
C THR A 181 8.68 10.40 3.15
N GLU A 182 9.27 11.04 2.14
CA GLU A 182 9.58 12.47 2.18
C GLU A 182 8.32 13.34 2.30
N THR A 183 7.25 13.00 1.57
CA THR A 183 5.97 13.69 1.71
C THR A 183 5.38 13.48 3.10
N GLY A 184 5.52 12.28 3.67
CA GLY A 184 5.12 11.98 5.04
C GLY A 184 5.83 12.84 6.07
N ARG A 185 7.13 13.06 5.92
CA ARG A 185 7.94 13.97 6.77
C ARG A 185 7.43 15.41 6.70
N VAL A 186 7.13 15.91 5.50
CA VAL A 186 6.55 17.26 5.31
C VAL A 186 5.18 17.37 5.98
N ILE A 187 4.30 16.40 5.78
CA ILE A 187 2.96 16.38 6.42
C ILE A 187 3.09 16.34 7.94
N GLY A 188 4.01 15.53 8.47
CA GLY A 188 4.28 15.44 9.90
C GLY A 188 4.70 16.79 10.49
N ALA A 189 5.65 17.47 9.83
CA ALA A 189 6.13 18.79 10.25
C ALA A 189 5.00 19.85 10.22
N GLU A 190 4.19 19.89 9.16
CA GLU A 190 3.06 20.82 9.05
C GLU A 190 1.97 20.53 10.10
N SER A 191 1.62 19.27 10.30
CA SER A 191 0.62 18.86 11.30
C SER A 191 1.05 19.20 12.72
N GLY A 192 2.34 19.15 13.01
CA GLY A 192 2.91 19.55 14.31
C GLY A 192 2.64 21.02 14.68
N LYS A 193 2.53 21.92 13.69
CA LYS A 193 2.22 23.35 13.94
C LYS A 193 0.84 23.58 14.57
N THR A 194 -0.09 22.70 14.33
CA THR A 194 -1.47 22.79 14.82
C THR A 194 -1.87 21.62 15.72
N LEU A 195 -0.90 20.75 16.07
CA LEU A 195 -1.09 19.54 16.88
C LEU A 195 -2.17 18.59 16.32
N LYS A 196 -2.36 18.57 14.99
CA LYS A 196 -3.25 17.61 14.34
C LYS A 196 -2.70 16.19 14.55
N LYS A 197 -3.60 15.26 14.79
CA LYS A 197 -3.25 13.85 14.76
C LYS A 197 -2.92 13.42 13.32
N ILE A 198 -1.90 12.59 13.19
CA ILE A 198 -1.52 12.01 11.89
C ILE A 198 -1.46 10.50 11.98
N VAL A 199 -1.88 9.85 10.91
CA VAL A 199 -1.66 8.43 10.64
C VAL A 199 -0.95 8.35 9.29
N THR A 200 0.24 7.77 9.26
CA THR A 200 1.06 7.68 8.07
C THR A 200 1.35 6.23 7.70
N GLU A 201 1.13 5.91 6.44
CA GLU A 201 1.57 4.69 5.77
C GLU A 201 2.56 5.10 4.69
N LEU A 202 3.81 4.71 4.83
CA LEU A 202 4.92 5.24 4.04
C LEU A 202 5.59 4.15 3.20
N GLY A 203 6.74 4.47 2.62
CA GLY A 203 7.54 3.55 1.84
C GLY A 203 8.11 2.39 2.65
N GLY A 204 8.62 1.41 1.95
CA GLY A 204 9.27 0.24 2.53
C GLY A 204 10.42 -0.27 1.66
N LYS A 205 11.34 -0.98 2.31
CA LYS A 205 12.39 -1.77 1.67
C LYS A 205 12.45 -3.14 2.31
N SER A 206 11.35 -3.84 2.22
CA SER A 206 11.04 -5.04 3.00
C SER A 206 11.99 -6.19 2.70
N ALA A 207 12.49 -6.83 3.75
CA ALA A 207 13.29 -8.03 3.65
C ALA A 207 12.41 -9.28 3.43
N ASN A 208 12.79 -10.11 2.47
CA ASN A 208 12.21 -11.42 2.21
C ASN A 208 13.29 -12.48 2.50
N ILE A 209 13.25 -13.06 3.70
CA ILE A 209 14.29 -13.91 4.26
C ILE A 209 13.97 -15.37 3.96
N ILE A 210 14.85 -16.05 3.23
CA ILE A 210 14.63 -17.42 2.77
C ILE A 210 15.77 -18.31 3.27
N PHE A 211 15.44 -19.12 4.28
CA PHE A 211 16.37 -20.10 4.84
C PHE A 211 16.44 -21.37 3.98
N SER A 212 17.53 -22.11 4.08
CA SER A 212 17.78 -23.32 3.29
C SER A 212 16.83 -24.48 3.60
N ASP A 213 16.16 -24.44 4.74
CA ASP A 213 15.14 -25.42 5.16
C ASP A 213 13.72 -25.03 4.73
N ALA A 214 13.53 -23.89 4.03
CA ALA A 214 12.23 -23.48 3.54
C ALA A 214 11.68 -24.43 2.46
N ASP A 215 10.34 -24.43 2.31
CA ASP A 215 9.73 -24.99 1.10
C ASP A 215 10.15 -24.14 -0.10
N PHE A 216 11.13 -24.64 -0.84
CA PHE A 216 11.82 -23.90 -1.89
C PHE A 216 10.87 -23.34 -2.97
N GLU A 217 9.96 -24.19 -3.48
CA GLU A 217 9.06 -23.76 -4.55
C GLU A 217 8.05 -22.71 -4.07
N ARG A 218 7.50 -22.89 -2.88
CA ARG A 218 6.58 -21.90 -2.29
C ARG A 218 7.28 -20.58 -1.96
N ALA A 219 8.49 -20.64 -1.43
CA ALA A 219 9.28 -19.43 -1.15
C ALA A 219 9.61 -18.67 -2.44
N LEU A 220 9.95 -19.41 -3.51
CA LEU A 220 10.23 -18.83 -4.82
C LEU A 220 8.97 -18.20 -5.44
N ASP A 221 7.81 -18.90 -5.42
CA ASP A 221 6.53 -18.37 -5.91
C ASP A 221 6.16 -17.10 -5.17
N ALA A 222 6.27 -17.12 -3.84
CA ALA A 222 5.95 -15.96 -3.02
C ALA A 222 6.91 -14.79 -3.23
N ALA A 223 8.20 -15.04 -3.45
CA ALA A 223 9.16 -14.00 -3.80
C ALA A 223 8.82 -13.32 -5.13
N MET A 224 8.42 -14.11 -6.16
CA MET A 224 7.94 -13.57 -7.43
C MET A 224 6.71 -12.67 -7.25
N VAL A 225 5.71 -13.15 -6.50
CA VAL A 225 4.50 -12.39 -6.20
C VAL A 225 4.80 -11.13 -5.37
N ALA A 226 5.66 -11.25 -4.37
CA ALA A 226 6.00 -10.15 -3.45
C ALA A 226 6.67 -8.95 -4.16
N ILE A 227 7.38 -9.20 -5.27
CA ILE A 227 8.07 -8.12 -5.98
C ILE A 227 7.41 -7.73 -7.30
N PHE A 228 6.85 -8.67 -8.06
CA PHE A 228 6.37 -8.38 -9.41
C PHE A 228 4.87 -8.07 -9.49
N SER A 229 4.06 -8.40 -8.46
CA SER A 229 2.66 -7.97 -8.44
C SER A 229 2.54 -6.45 -8.50
N ASN A 230 1.45 -5.98 -9.12
CA ASN A 230 1.20 -4.55 -9.32
C ASN A 230 2.36 -3.81 -9.99
N ASN A 231 3.04 -4.47 -10.93
CA ASN A 231 4.21 -3.94 -11.64
C ASN A 231 5.36 -3.54 -10.68
N GLY A 232 5.46 -4.17 -9.52
CA GLY A 232 6.42 -3.83 -8.47
C GLY A 232 6.10 -2.54 -7.69
N GLN A 233 4.99 -1.88 -8.00
CA GLN A 233 4.60 -0.60 -7.40
C GLN A 233 3.82 -0.80 -6.09
N GLN A 234 4.49 -1.43 -5.12
CA GLN A 234 3.91 -1.78 -3.81
C GLN A 234 4.85 -1.38 -2.67
N CYS A 235 4.31 -0.71 -1.66
CA CYS A 235 5.05 -0.42 -0.42
C CYS A 235 5.46 -1.70 0.33
N LEU A 236 4.65 -2.76 0.19
CA LEU A 236 4.88 -4.08 0.79
C LEU A 236 5.83 -4.97 -0.02
N ALA A 237 6.39 -4.49 -1.14
CA ALA A 237 7.24 -5.33 -1.99
C ALA A 237 8.40 -5.94 -1.20
N GLY A 238 8.54 -7.26 -1.22
CA GLY A 238 9.69 -7.98 -0.66
C GLY A 238 10.92 -7.79 -1.55
N SER A 239 11.33 -6.54 -1.76
CA SER A 239 12.29 -6.12 -2.77
C SER A 239 13.74 -6.42 -2.41
N ARG A 240 14.06 -6.62 -1.12
CA ARG A 240 15.35 -7.18 -0.66
C ARG A 240 15.18 -8.65 -0.35
N ILE A 241 15.61 -9.52 -1.25
CA ILE A 241 15.53 -10.97 -1.07
C ILE A 241 16.83 -11.43 -0.45
N LEU A 242 16.77 -11.90 0.79
CA LEU A 242 17.89 -12.44 1.54
C LEU A 242 17.80 -13.96 1.45
N VAL A 243 18.79 -14.62 0.85
CA VAL A 243 18.78 -16.06 0.60
C VAL A 243 19.96 -16.71 1.30
N GLU A 244 19.70 -17.78 2.09
CA GLU A 244 20.76 -18.51 2.77
C GLU A 244 21.69 -19.19 1.75
N LYS A 245 23.00 -19.06 1.93
CA LYS A 245 24.06 -19.48 0.98
C LYS A 245 23.88 -20.86 0.36
N PRO A 246 23.49 -21.93 1.11
CA PRO A 246 23.39 -23.27 0.54
C PRO A 246 22.42 -23.41 -0.65
N ILE A 247 21.37 -22.56 -0.70
CA ILE A 247 20.35 -22.61 -1.75
C ILE A 247 20.44 -21.42 -2.71
N ALA A 248 21.25 -20.41 -2.43
CA ALA A 248 21.25 -19.12 -3.13
C ALA A 248 21.51 -19.25 -4.64
N LYS A 249 22.47 -20.11 -5.06
CA LYS A 249 22.79 -20.31 -6.47
C LYS A 249 21.59 -20.82 -7.27
N GLU A 250 20.93 -21.85 -6.77
CA GLU A 250 19.76 -22.44 -7.45
C GLU A 250 18.56 -21.48 -7.39
N PHE A 251 18.36 -20.81 -6.24
CA PHE A 251 17.28 -19.84 -6.09
C PHE A 251 17.39 -18.69 -7.09
N LYS A 252 18.57 -18.07 -7.23
CA LYS A 252 18.83 -17.01 -8.22
C LYS A 252 18.55 -17.49 -9.63
N LYS A 253 19.07 -18.65 -10.02
CA LYS A 253 18.85 -19.24 -11.34
C LYS A 253 17.35 -19.40 -11.64
N ARG A 254 16.61 -20.05 -10.73
CA ARG A 254 15.17 -20.32 -10.89
C ARG A 254 14.35 -19.05 -10.91
N MET A 255 14.67 -18.07 -10.07
CA MET A 255 14.00 -16.79 -10.04
C MET A 255 14.18 -16.01 -11.36
N VAL A 256 15.39 -16.00 -11.91
CA VAL A 256 15.68 -15.37 -13.21
C VAL A 256 14.91 -16.06 -14.35
N GLU A 257 14.89 -17.40 -14.36
CA GLU A 257 14.11 -18.15 -15.34
C GLU A 257 12.62 -17.78 -15.30
N ARG A 258 12.03 -17.67 -14.10
CA ARG A 258 10.63 -17.27 -13.94
C ARG A 258 10.39 -15.81 -14.31
N ALA A 259 11.27 -14.89 -13.90
CA ALA A 259 11.14 -13.48 -14.22
C ALA A 259 11.17 -13.21 -15.74
N ARG A 260 12.02 -13.93 -16.49
CA ARG A 260 12.07 -13.84 -17.95
C ARG A 260 10.83 -14.37 -18.66
N ASN A 261 10.07 -15.24 -18.02
CA ASN A 261 8.85 -15.84 -18.56
C ASN A 261 7.59 -15.06 -18.18
N LEU A 262 7.66 -14.00 -17.36
CA LEU A 262 6.52 -13.16 -17.04
C LEU A 262 5.96 -12.48 -18.28
N ILE A 263 4.65 -12.54 -18.46
CA ILE A 263 3.97 -11.96 -19.62
C ILE A 263 3.82 -10.45 -19.42
N ILE A 264 4.60 -9.69 -20.19
CA ILE A 264 4.50 -8.22 -20.22
C ILE A 264 3.53 -7.86 -21.35
N GLY A 265 2.49 -7.07 -21.05
CA GLY A 265 1.46 -6.82 -22.05
C GLY A 265 0.47 -5.71 -21.72
N ASP A 266 -0.59 -5.66 -22.54
CA ASP A 266 -1.75 -4.80 -22.30
C ASP A 266 -2.37 -5.17 -20.94
N PRO A 267 -2.53 -4.20 -20.02
CA PRO A 267 -3.10 -4.48 -18.70
C PRO A 267 -4.54 -5.00 -18.75
N PHE A 268 -5.27 -4.82 -19.85
CA PHE A 268 -6.61 -5.39 -20.04
C PHE A 268 -6.61 -6.85 -20.51
N ASP A 269 -5.48 -7.38 -21.02
CA ASP A 269 -5.38 -8.80 -21.31
C ASP A 269 -5.27 -9.60 -20.00
N SER A 270 -6.17 -10.55 -19.80
CA SER A 270 -6.21 -11.39 -18.59
C SER A 270 -4.95 -12.26 -18.38
N LYS A 271 -4.13 -12.43 -19.40
CA LYS A 271 -2.85 -13.15 -19.33
C LYS A 271 -1.69 -12.26 -18.93
N THR A 272 -1.84 -10.95 -18.98
CA THR A 272 -0.78 -10.01 -18.62
C THR A 272 -0.47 -10.11 -17.13
N GLU A 273 0.79 -10.31 -16.81
CA GLU A 273 1.31 -10.35 -15.44
C GLU A 273 2.00 -9.04 -15.05
N ILE A 274 2.61 -8.36 -16.02
CA ILE A 274 3.28 -7.06 -15.86
C ILE A 274 2.72 -6.07 -16.88
N GLY A 275 2.11 -5.00 -16.39
CA GLY A 275 1.66 -3.85 -17.16
C GLY A 275 2.70 -2.70 -17.16
N PRO A 276 2.32 -1.52 -17.66
CA PRO A 276 3.19 -0.34 -17.61
C PRO A 276 3.29 0.24 -16.19
N LEU A 277 4.39 0.93 -15.91
CA LEU A 277 4.51 1.81 -14.75
C LEU A 277 3.58 3.02 -14.90
N ILE A 278 3.27 3.68 -13.79
CA ILE A 278 2.24 4.73 -13.72
C ILE A 278 2.58 5.97 -14.55
N SER A 279 3.84 6.35 -14.65
CA SER A 279 4.25 7.61 -15.28
C SER A 279 5.66 7.57 -15.86
N LYS A 280 5.99 8.63 -16.63
CA LYS A 280 7.32 8.86 -17.15
C LYS A 280 8.34 9.03 -16.04
N GLU A 281 8.00 9.79 -15.02
CA GLU A 281 8.87 10.04 -13.86
C GLU A 281 9.19 8.73 -13.14
N GLN A 282 8.21 7.83 -13.04
CA GLN A 282 8.42 6.55 -12.37
C GLN A 282 9.33 5.62 -13.17
N ILE A 283 9.18 5.51 -14.49
CA ILE A 283 10.10 4.69 -15.29
C ILE A 283 11.51 5.28 -15.30
N GLU A 284 11.65 6.61 -15.35
CA GLU A 284 12.95 7.28 -15.28
C GLU A 284 13.63 7.02 -13.93
N LYS A 285 12.87 7.05 -12.82
CA LYS A 285 13.35 6.65 -11.50
C LYS A 285 13.86 5.21 -11.49
N VAL A 286 13.07 4.25 -11.99
CA VAL A 286 13.47 2.83 -12.00
C VAL A 286 14.69 2.61 -12.89
N MET A 287 14.76 3.27 -14.04
CA MET A 287 15.93 3.24 -14.94
C MET A 287 17.19 3.81 -14.29
N SER A 288 17.10 4.87 -13.50
CA SER A 288 18.26 5.42 -12.79
C SER A 288 18.84 4.42 -11.78
N PHE A 289 18.00 3.64 -11.10
CA PHE A 289 18.47 2.57 -10.22
C PHE A 289 19.11 1.39 -11.00
N ALA A 290 18.58 1.07 -12.19
CA ALA A 290 19.21 0.07 -13.04
C ALA A 290 20.62 0.53 -13.50
N GLN A 291 20.75 1.80 -13.86
CA GLN A 291 22.04 2.40 -14.18
C GLN A 291 23.00 2.39 -12.97
N THR A 292 22.51 2.77 -11.78
CA THR A 292 23.31 2.67 -10.54
C THR A 292 23.80 1.25 -10.29
N ALA A 293 22.95 0.24 -10.56
CA ALA A 293 23.33 -1.15 -10.43
C ALA A 293 24.38 -1.56 -11.49
N GLU A 294 24.29 -1.07 -12.71
CA GLU A 294 25.24 -1.37 -13.78
C GLU A 294 26.62 -0.74 -13.53
N GLU A 295 26.66 0.44 -12.93
CA GLU A 295 27.89 1.20 -12.65
C GLU A 295 28.61 0.74 -11.36
N SER A 296 27.98 -0.10 -10.53
CA SER A 296 28.54 -0.53 -9.25
C SER A 296 29.28 -1.86 -9.35
N ASP A 297 30.49 -1.93 -8.86
CA ASP A 297 31.31 -3.15 -8.77
C ASP A 297 30.75 -4.20 -7.79
N ASP A 298 29.83 -3.80 -6.91
CA ASP A 298 29.20 -4.67 -5.91
C ASP A 298 27.91 -5.34 -6.42
N THR A 299 27.45 -5.00 -7.60
CA THR A 299 26.18 -5.48 -8.16
C THR A 299 26.39 -6.20 -9.49
N ASN A 300 25.44 -7.09 -9.79
CA ASN A 300 25.37 -7.79 -11.07
C ASN A 300 23.88 -7.92 -11.49
N ILE A 301 23.51 -7.36 -12.62
CA ILE A 301 22.16 -7.48 -13.17
C ILE A 301 22.00 -8.86 -13.79
N LEU A 302 21.19 -9.71 -13.17
CA LEU A 302 20.95 -11.09 -13.62
C LEU A 302 19.93 -11.17 -14.76
N CYS A 303 18.94 -10.26 -14.77
CA CYS A 303 18.00 -10.06 -15.88
C CYS A 303 17.34 -8.69 -15.82
N GLY A 304 16.74 -8.25 -16.92
CA GLY A 304 16.06 -6.96 -17.04
C GLY A 304 17.02 -5.78 -17.07
N GLY A 305 16.73 -4.77 -16.25
CA GLY A 305 17.55 -3.56 -16.11
C GLY A 305 17.27 -2.49 -17.18
N LYS A 306 16.28 -2.68 -18.02
CA LYS A 306 15.99 -1.76 -19.12
C LYS A 306 14.50 -1.64 -19.45
N ARG A 307 14.18 -0.63 -20.23
CA ARG A 307 12.83 -0.45 -20.80
C ARG A 307 12.54 -1.59 -21.78
N CYS A 308 11.31 -2.08 -21.74
CA CYS A 308 10.86 -3.10 -22.70
C CYS A 308 10.73 -2.51 -24.10
N GLU A 309 11.59 -2.93 -25.03
CA GLU A 309 11.65 -2.40 -26.41
C GLU A 309 10.48 -2.82 -27.29
N SER A 310 9.75 -3.88 -26.90
CA SER A 310 8.58 -4.38 -27.64
C SER A 310 7.41 -3.41 -27.66
N PHE A 311 7.40 -2.40 -26.77
CA PHE A 311 6.32 -1.43 -26.64
C PHE A 311 6.79 -0.03 -27.03
N GLN A 312 6.26 0.50 -28.13
CA GLN A 312 6.54 1.88 -28.57
C GLN A 312 5.87 2.94 -27.69
N LYS A 313 4.77 2.58 -27.01
CA LYS A 313 3.99 3.44 -26.12
C LYS A 313 3.87 2.79 -24.76
N GLY A 314 3.62 3.62 -23.72
CA GLY A 314 3.55 3.16 -22.33
C GLY A 314 4.94 3.09 -21.67
N TYR A 315 4.93 2.87 -20.36
CA TYR A 315 6.11 2.93 -19.50
C TYR A 315 6.50 1.52 -19.04
N TYR A 316 6.71 0.62 -20.00
CA TYR A 316 7.03 -0.78 -19.72
C TYR A 316 8.50 -0.95 -19.38
N PHE A 317 8.75 -1.60 -18.24
CA PHE A 317 10.08 -1.92 -17.74
C PHE A 317 10.20 -3.43 -17.52
N GLU A 318 11.32 -4.01 -17.92
CA GLU A 318 11.55 -5.46 -17.78
C GLU A 318 11.67 -5.86 -16.30
N PRO A 319 11.08 -7.00 -15.89
CA PRO A 319 11.32 -7.60 -14.57
C PRO A 319 12.82 -7.73 -14.31
N THR A 320 13.29 -7.07 -13.26
CA THR A 320 14.72 -6.90 -13.00
C THR A 320 15.11 -7.57 -11.71
N ILE A 321 16.21 -8.33 -11.78
CA ILE A 321 16.82 -8.98 -10.62
C ILE A 321 18.30 -8.60 -10.60
N VAL A 322 18.72 -8.02 -9.49
CA VAL A 322 20.10 -7.61 -9.25
C VAL A 322 20.67 -8.40 -8.07
N GLU A 323 21.75 -9.10 -8.30
CA GLU A 323 22.55 -9.66 -7.22
C GLU A 323 23.46 -8.57 -6.65
N THR A 324 23.61 -8.51 -5.35
CA THR A 324 24.51 -7.55 -4.69
C THR A 324 25.31 -8.22 -3.57
N LYS A 325 26.53 -7.73 -3.34
CA LYS A 325 27.43 -8.17 -2.28
C LYS A 325 27.27 -7.35 -0.99
N SER A 326 26.64 -6.18 -1.08
CA SER A 326 26.54 -5.23 0.03
C SER A 326 25.10 -4.73 0.22
N ASN A 327 24.59 -4.81 1.44
CA ASN A 327 23.31 -4.20 1.79
C ASN A 327 23.38 -2.67 1.79
N GLN A 328 24.58 -2.07 1.87
CA GLN A 328 24.79 -0.62 1.82
C GLN A 328 24.68 -0.05 0.40
N ASN A 329 24.57 -0.89 -0.62
CA ASN A 329 24.35 -0.41 -1.97
C ASN A 329 23.00 0.33 -2.08
N THR A 330 22.97 1.43 -2.82
CA THR A 330 21.78 2.27 -3.01
C THR A 330 20.55 1.47 -3.45
N VAL A 331 20.73 0.45 -4.31
CA VAL A 331 19.61 -0.41 -4.76
C VAL A 331 19.01 -1.27 -3.64
N CYS A 332 19.72 -1.43 -2.51
CA CYS A 332 19.24 -2.12 -1.31
C CYS A 332 18.66 -1.16 -0.26
N GLN A 333 19.13 0.07 -0.23
CA GLN A 333 18.73 1.05 0.79
C GLN A 333 17.54 1.91 0.37
N GLU A 334 17.36 2.18 -0.93
CA GLU A 334 16.34 3.08 -1.43
C GLU A 334 15.10 2.34 -1.96
N GLU A 335 13.92 2.93 -1.77
CA GLU A 335 12.67 2.43 -2.33
C GLU A 335 12.58 2.72 -3.83
N ILE A 336 12.70 1.71 -4.67
CA ILE A 336 12.68 1.83 -6.15
C ILE A 336 11.25 1.98 -6.67
N PHE A 337 10.31 1.18 -6.14
CA PHE A 337 8.89 1.19 -6.46
C PHE A 337 8.59 0.79 -7.92
N GLY A 338 9.18 -0.31 -8.36
CA GLY A 338 9.04 -0.89 -9.69
C GLY A 338 9.36 -2.39 -9.68
N PRO A 339 9.29 -3.08 -10.83
CA PRO A 339 9.54 -4.51 -10.93
C PRO A 339 11.06 -4.82 -10.82
N PHE A 340 11.63 -4.53 -9.66
CA PHE A 340 13.07 -4.54 -9.40
C PHE A 340 13.37 -5.17 -8.05
N ALA A 341 14.00 -6.34 -8.05
CA ALA A 341 14.44 -7.07 -6.87
C ALA A 341 15.95 -7.00 -6.68
N THR A 342 16.40 -6.96 -5.43
CA THR A 342 17.80 -7.21 -5.07
C THR A 342 17.91 -8.54 -4.34
N ILE A 343 18.97 -9.30 -4.59
CA ILE A 343 19.27 -10.56 -3.92
C ILE A 343 20.61 -10.45 -3.22
N LEU A 344 20.61 -10.74 -1.90
CA LEU A 344 21.80 -10.87 -1.07
C LEU A 344 21.88 -12.28 -0.51
N GLU A 345 23.07 -12.79 -0.35
CA GLU A 345 23.31 -14.05 0.37
C GLU A 345 23.60 -13.78 1.84
N PHE A 346 23.18 -14.70 2.71
CA PHE A 346 23.51 -14.66 4.12
C PHE A 346 23.94 -16.04 4.66
N ASP A 347 24.64 -16.05 5.80
CA ASP A 347 25.11 -17.25 6.48
C ASP A 347 24.57 -17.29 7.92
N GLY A 348 23.50 -18.08 8.11
CA GLY A 348 22.87 -18.26 9.40
C GLY A 348 21.94 -17.10 9.83
N ILE A 349 21.23 -17.35 10.91
CA ILE A 349 20.11 -16.49 11.33
C ILE A 349 20.56 -15.10 11.82
N ASP A 350 21.74 -15.00 12.44
CA ASP A 350 22.20 -13.72 13.01
C ASP A 350 22.49 -12.70 11.90
N GLU A 351 23.19 -13.11 10.82
CA GLU A 351 23.43 -12.26 9.66
C GLU A 351 22.12 -11.92 8.92
N ALA A 352 21.17 -12.87 8.82
CA ALA A 352 19.86 -12.59 8.23
C ALA A 352 19.13 -11.46 8.95
N ILE A 353 19.11 -11.48 10.30
CA ILE A 353 18.47 -10.46 11.13
C ILE A 353 19.20 -9.12 11.00
N GLU A 354 20.54 -9.12 11.02
CA GLU A 354 21.34 -7.93 10.87
C GLU A 354 21.05 -7.25 9.51
N LEU A 355 21.13 -7.99 8.41
CA LEU A 355 20.83 -7.48 7.07
C LEU A 355 19.38 -7.00 6.95
N ALA A 356 18.42 -7.71 7.54
CA ALA A 356 17.02 -7.31 7.46
C ALA A 356 16.76 -5.97 8.16
N ASN A 357 17.38 -5.75 9.33
CA ASN A 357 17.22 -4.55 10.13
C ASN A 357 18.09 -3.37 9.69
N ASP A 358 19.10 -3.61 8.85
CA ASP A 358 19.99 -2.58 8.32
C ASP A 358 19.34 -1.81 7.16
N SER A 359 18.33 -1.01 7.52
CA SER A 359 17.53 -0.15 6.64
C SER A 359 16.81 0.90 7.48
N GLU A 360 16.58 2.09 6.94
CA GLU A 360 15.74 3.11 7.60
C GLU A 360 14.22 2.82 7.50
N PHE A 361 13.83 1.83 6.71
CA PHE A 361 12.42 1.45 6.52
C PHE A 361 11.99 0.35 7.50
N GLY A 362 10.71 0.37 7.88
CA GLY A 362 10.11 -0.66 8.73
C GLY A 362 8.61 -0.78 8.48
N LEU A 363 8.21 -1.61 7.51
CA LEU A 363 6.81 -1.82 7.14
C LEU A 363 6.40 -3.29 7.25
N VAL A 364 7.07 -4.20 6.53
CA VAL A 364 6.79 -5.63 6.54
C VAL A 364 8.06 -6.43 6.32
N SER A 365 8.10 -7.66 6.80
CA SER A 365 9.10 -8.68 6.47
C SER A 365 8.42 -10.00 6.12
N TYR A 366 9.11 -10.82 5.35
CA TYR A 366 8.69 -12.16 4.97
C TYR A 366 9.76 -13.15 5.42
N ILE A 367 9.35 -14.25 6.05
CA ILE A 367 10.28 -15.24 6.59
C ILE A 367 9.84 -16.62 6.12
N TRP A 368 10.76 -17.37 5.52
CA TRP A 368 10.56 -18.71 4.97
C TRP A 368 11.49 -19.70 5.64
N SER A 369 10.95 -20.55 6.47
CA SER A 369 11.66 -21.64 7.17
C SER A 369 10.63 -22.68 7.63
N THR A 370 11.05 -23.92 7.80
CA THR A 370 10.29 -24.98 8.49
C THR A 370 10.63 -25.06 9.97
N ASP A 371 11.68 -24.36 10.44
CA ASP A 371 12.05 -24.30 11.86
C ASP A 371 11.37 -23.09 12.54
N ILE A 372 10.37 -23.37 13.38
CA ILE A 372 9.65 -22.36 14.15
C ILE A 372 10.57 -21.47 15.00
N ARG A 373 11.72 -21.99 15.46
CA ARG A 373 12.68 -21.20 16.26
C ARG A 373 13.34 -20.10 15.42
N LYS A 374 13.64 -20.38 14.15
CA LYS A 374 14.12 -19.37 13.22
C LYS A 374 13.05 -18.32 12.98
N ILE A 375 11.81 -18.74 12.70
CA ILE A 375 10.69 -17.84 12.42
C ILE A 375 10.41 -16.90 13.61
N MET A 376 10.40 -17.42 14.83
CA MET A 376 10.11 -16.64 16.02
C MET A 376 11.25 -15.70 16.44
N ARG A 377 12.46 -15.95 15.96
CA ARG A 377 13.62 -15.13 16.28
C ARG A 377 13.86 -14.03 15.26
N ALA A 378 13.60 -14.29 13.97
CA ALA A 378 13.74 -13.34 12.89
C ALA A 378 12.49 -12.47 12.74
#